data_afcf0801fda39764b1d6bae4a2aa443f
#
_entry.id   afcf0801fda39764b1d6bae4a2aa443f
#
_cell.length_a   1.000
_cell.length_b   1.000
_cell.length_c   1.000
_cell.angle_alpha   90.00
_cell.angle_beta   90.00
_cell.angle_gamma   90.00
#
_symmetry.space_group_name_H-M   'P 1'
#
loop_
_entity.id
_entity.type
_entity.pdbx_description
1 polymer ?
#
loop_
_entity_poly.entity_id
_entity_poly.type
_entity_poly.pdbx_seq_one_letter_code
_entity_poly.pdbx_strand_id
1 'polypeptide(L)'
;MGERQVLLCDLDGVVWRRAVPIPGSVEALNDLIASGWEVLFITNSSHDPASHHVERLESLGVPASDRVLTSPMAAALLCEPGERVLCAAGPGVRLELERRGCEVVPGESDVPGAVDAVVVGLHPEFDYRRLGVAMRAVRSGARLIGTNSDPTFPTEAELLPGGGSILAAVATASGVAPVIAGKPEAPMADLITTRLAGPVMRLVMVGDRASTDGRMAEAVGAEFAHVLTGVDDDAPSDAGSHDDLRAVADWLLNRGRADRGD
;
A
#
# COMPACT_ATOMS: atom_id res chain seq x y z
N MET A 1 29.33 -6.84 10.28
CA MET A 1 27.89 -6.51 10.15
C MET A 1 27.48 -7.08 8.79
N GLY A 2 26.56 -8.04 8.76
CA GLY A 2 26.12 -8.65 7.50
C GLY A 2 25.49 -7.61 6.56
N GLU A 3 25.71 -7.78 5.29
CA GLU A 3 25.20 -6.93 4.24
C GLU A 3 23.67 -7.11 4.18
N ARG A 4 22.91 -6.11 4.62
CA ARG A 4 21.45 -6.14 4.72
C ARG A 4 20.83 -6.03 3.33
N GLN A 5 20.07 -7.04 2.92
CA GLN A 5 19.32 -7.08 1.67
C GLN A 5 17.83 -7.01 2.01
N VAL A 6 17.10 -6.13 1.35
CA VAL A 6 15.68 -5.91 1.62
C VAL A 6 14.87 -6.04 0.34
N LEU A 7 13.80 -6.82 0.41
CA LEU A 7 12.76 -6.91 -0.60
C LEU A 7 11.53 -6.14 -0.13
N LEU A 8 11.13 -5.12 -0.86
CA LEU A 8 9.83 -4.49 -0.77
C LEU A 8 8.89 -5.27 -1.69
N CYS A 9 7.88 -5.90 -1.15
CA CYS A 9 6.99 -6.78 -1.89
C CYS A 9 5.57 -6.23 -1.90
N ASP A 10 5.03 -5.93 -3.07
CA ASP A 10 3.59 -5.71 -3.19
C ASP A 10 2.83 -7.00 -2.92
N LEU A 11 1.55 -6.90 -2.60
CA LEU A 11 0.70 -8.03 -2.25
C LEU A 11 -0.20 -8.47 -3.40
N ASP A 12 -1.07 -7.56 -3.86
CA ASP A 12 -2.06 -7.88 -4.88
C ASP A 12 -1.43 -7.91 -6.27
N GLY A 13 -1.55 -9.04 -6.97
CA GLY A 13 -0.87 -9.26 -8.25
C GLY A 13 0.54 -9.83 -8.12
N VAL A 14 1.12 -9.89 -6.91
CA VAL A 14 2.47 -10.43 -6.64
C VAL A 14 2.42 -11.68 -5.77
N VAL A 15 1.83 -11.60 -4.59
CA VAL A 15 1.70 -12.73 -3.67
C VAL A 15 0.41 -13.50 -3.92
N TRP A 16 -0.66 -12.78 -4.21
CA TRP A 16 -1.96 -13.35 -4.53
C TRP A 16 -2.69 -12.54 -5.59
N ARG A 17 -3.63 -13.19 -6.26
CA ARG A 17 -4.68 -12.55 -7.02
C ARG A 17 -6.00 -12.73 -6.28
N ARG A 18 -6.65 -11.60 -5.93
CA ARG A 18 -7.90 -11.67 -5.16
C ARG A 18 -7.65 -12.41 -3.84
N ALA A 19 -8.29 -13.56 -3.62
CA ALA A 19 -8.09 -14.36 -2.41
C ALA A 19 -7.14 -15.56 -2.61
N VAL A 20 -6.65 -15.83 -3.82
CA VAL A 20 -5.89 -17.04 -4.15
C VAL A 20 -4.40 -16.71 -4.27
N PRO A 21 -3.50 -17.41 -3.53
CA PRO A 21 -2.07 -17.28 -3.71
C PRO A 21 -1.65 -17.58 -5.15
N ILE A 22 -0.72 -16.80 -5.68
CA ILE A 22 -0.08 -17.07 -6.97
C ILE A 22 0.85 -18.28 -6.77
N PRO A 23 0.78 -19.31 -7.64
CA PRO A 23 1.62 -20.50 -7.50
C PRO A 23 3.10 -20.15 -7.37
N GLY A 24 3.78 -20.73 -6.38
CA GLY A 24 5.20 -20.51 -6.13
C GLY A 24 5.54 -19.23 -5.34
N SER A 25 4.58 -18.32 -5.10
CA SER A 25 4.85 -17.06 -4.40
C SER A 25 5.24 -17.26 -2.93
N VAL A 26 4.58 -18.18 -2.25
CA VAL A 26 4.83 -18.50 -0.84
C VAL A 26 6.21 -19.14 -0.66
N GLU A 27 6.53 -20.10 -1.51
CA GLU A 27 7.83 -20.77 -1.53
C GLU A 27 8.94 -19.77 -1.84
N ALA A 28 8.73 -18.87 -2.80
CA ALA A 28 9.68 -17.82 -3.17
C ALA A 28 10.01 -16.91 -1.98
N LEU A 29 8.99 -16.44 -1.25
CA LEU A 29 9.17 -15.61 -0.06
C LEU A 29 9.95 -16.34 1.04
N ASN A 30 9.60 -17.59 1.32
CA ASN A 30 10.27 -18.39 2.34
C ASN A 30 11.74 -18.69 1.98
N ASP A 31 12.03 -18.97 0.70
CA ASP A 31 13.42 -19.18 0.25
C ASP A 31 14.26 -17.90 0.39
N LEU A 32 13.71 -16.74 0.05
CA LEU A 32 14.37 -15.44 0.24
C LEU A 32 14.64 -15.16 1.72
N ILE A 33 13.65 -15.35 2.58
CA ILE A 33 13.78 -15.16 4.03
C ILE A 33 14.83 -16.12 4.61
N ALA A 34 14.80 -17.41 4.21
CA ALA A 34 15.78 -18.39 4.65
C ALA A 34 17.20 -18.05 4.17
N SER A 35 17.33 -17.34 3.06
CA SER A 35 18.62 -16.89 2.51
C SER A 35 19.10 -15.56 3.10
N GLY A 36 18.37 -15.01 4.08
CA GLY A 36 18.77 -13.81 4.82
C GLY A 36 18.22 -12.49 4.27
N TRP A 37 17.30 -12.53 3.31
CA TRP A 37 16.58 -11.34 2.87
C TRP A 37 15.56 -10.89 3.93
N GLU A 38 15.55 -9.60 4.23
CA GLU A 38 14.44 -8.98 4.94
C GLU A 38 13.33 -8.69 3.93
N VAL A 39 12.10 -9.13 4.20
CA VAL A 39 10.95 -8.86 3.34
C VAL A 39 10.01 -7.91 4.07
N LEU A 40 9.69 -6.78 3.44
CA LEU A 40 8.64 -5.85 3.85
C LEU A 40 7.53 -5.86 2.80
N PHE A 41 6.30 -5.98 3.24
CA PHE A 41 5.12 -5.98 2.38
C PHE A 41 4.53 -4.60 2.29
N ILE A 42 4.31 -4.08 1.07
CA ILE A 42 3.88 -2.70 0.82
C ILE A 42 2.59 -2.73 0.01
N THR A 43 1.45 -2.31 0.59
CA THR A 43 0.17 -2.36 -0.11
C THR A 43 -0.60 -1.05 -0.09
N ASN A 44 -1.29 -0.75 -1.20
CA ASN A 44 -2.28 0.33 -1.30
C ASN A 44 -3.66 -0.09 -0.77
N SER A 45 -3.87 -1.35 -0.39
CA SER A 45 -5.12 -1.80 0.22
C SER A 45 -5.46 -0.97 1.46
N SER A 46 -6.64 -0.37 1.49
CA SER A 46 -7.01 0.62 2.51
C SER A 46 -8.25 0.27 3.32
N HIS A 47 -8.97 -0.80 2.94
CA HIS A 47 -10.20 -1.17 3.64
C HIS A 47 -9.90 -1.88 4.95
N ASP A 48 -9.09 -2.96 4.89
CA ASP A 48 -8.83 -3.82 6.04
C ASP A 48 -7.64 -3.32 6.87
N PRO A 49 -7.63 -3.61 8.18
CA PRO A 49 -6.46 -3.37 9.03
C PRO A 49 -5.22 -4.14 8.55
N ALA A 50 -4.03 -3.61 8.83
CA ALA A 50 -2.77 -4.28 8.52
C ALA A 50 -2.68 -5.69 9.12
N SER A 51 -3.27 -5.92 10.29
CA SER A 51 -3.35 -7.26 10.91
C SER A 51 -4.01 -8.31 10.03
N HIS A 52 -5.00 -7.92 9.21
CA HIS A 52 -5.65 -8.84 8.27
C HIS A 52 -4.65 -9.37 7.21
N HIS A 53 -3.79 -8.50 6.68
CA HIS A 53 -2.74 -8.91 5.75
C HIS A 53 -1.67 -9.77 6.44
N VAL A 54 -1.31 -9.43 7.69
CA VAL A 54 -0.38 -10.23 8.52
C VAL A 54 -0.94 -11.63 8.74
N GLU A 55 -2.16 -11.74 9.26
CA GLU A 55 -2.84 -13.02 9.52
C GLU A 55 -2.92 -13.89 8.25
N ARG A 56 -3.21 -13.25 7.12
CA ARG A 56 -3.29 -13.95 5.84
C ARG A 56 -1.93 -14.49 5.39
N LEU A 57 -0.86 -13.69 5.44
CA LEU A 57 0.50 -14.14 5.12
C LEU A 57 0.96 -15.27 6.04
N GLU A 58 0.72 -15.13 7.35
CA GLU A 58 1.08 -16.14 8.35
C GLU A 58 0.28 -17.44 8.17
N SER A 59 -1.00 -17.36 7.77
CA SER A 59 -1.80 -18.54 7.43
C SER A 59 -1.26 -19.32 6.23
N LEU A 60 -0.53 -18.64 5.34
CA LEU A 60 0.18 -19.23 4.21
C LEU A 60 1.60 -19.71 4.58
N GLY A 61 2.04 -19.52 5.83
CA GLY A 61 3.36 -19.88 6.31
C GLY A 61 4.46 -18.87 5.99
N VAL A 62 4.10 -17.60 5.71
CA VAL A 62 5.04 -16.51 5.47
C VAL A 62 5.12 -15.61 6.71
N PRO A 63 6.29 -15.47 7.37
CA PRO A 63 6.43 -14.58 8.53
C PRO A 63 6.19 -13.12 8.16
N ALA A 64 5.16 -12.47 8.76
CA ALA A 64 4.73 -11.14 8.39
C ALA A 64 4.54 -10.15 9.56
N SER A 65 4.69 -10.61 10.80
CA SER A 65 4.55 -9.74 11.97
C SER A 65 5.49 -8.53 11.87
N ASP A 66 4.96 -7.32 12.06
CA ASP A 66 5.66 -6.03 11.92
C ASP A 66 6.31 -5.77 10.55
N ARG A 67 5.91 -6.47 9.50
CA ARG A 67 6.49 -6.36 8.16
C ARG A 67 5.54 -5.81 7.11
N VAL A 68 4.31 -5.48 7.46
CA VAL A 68 3.31 -4.95 6.52
C VAL A 68 3.17 -3.45 6.70
N LEU A 69 3.36 -2.70 5.61
CA LEU A 69 3.15 -1.26 5.50
C LEU A 69 1.98 -1.00 4.56
N THR A 70 1.02 -0.21 5.00
CA THR A 70 -0.23 0.03 4.27
C THR A 70 -0.45 1.51 3.98
N SER A 71 -1.22 1.81 2.94
CA SER A 71 -1.60 3.19 2.64
C SER A 71 -2.40 3.88 3.77
N PRO A 72 -3.23 3.20 4.60
CA PRO A 72 -3.76 3.75 5.84
C PRO A 72 -2.70 4.26 6.83
N MET A 73 -1.61 3.52 7.03
CA MET A 73 -0.50 3.96 7.87
C MET A 73 0.12 5.25 7.34
N ALA A 74 0.42 5.29 6.04
CA ALA A 74 0.96 6.48 5.40
C ALA A 74 -0.01 7.68 5.48
N ALA A 75 -1.32 7.45 5.32
CA ALA A 75 -2.33 8.50 5.45
C ALA A 75 -2.42 9.05 6.88
N ALA A 76 -2.34 8.18 7.88
CA ALA A 76 -2.37 8.57 9.29
C ALA A 76 -1.16 9.44 9.68
N LEU A 77 0.01 9.25 9.04
CA LEU A 77 1.19 10.10 9.27
C LEU A 77 1.00 11.55 8.80
N LEU A 78 0.04 11.81 7.91
CA LEU A 78 -0.33 13.16 7.48
C LEU A 78 -1.25 13.88 8.47
N CYS A 79 -1.68 13.21 9.54
CA CYS A 79 -2.48 13.77 10.61
C CYS A 79 -1.65 13.90 11.90
N GLU A 80 -1.92 14.94 12.69
CA GLU A 80 -1.27 15.13 13.99
C GLU A 80 -2.09 14.53 15.14
N PRO A 81 -1.44 14.06 16.22
CA PRO A 81 -2.15 13.65 17.43
C PRO A 81 -3.08 14.74 17.96
N GLY A 82 -4.31 14.38 18.29
CA GLY A 82 -5.34 15.30 18.75
C GLY A 82 -6.13 15.97 17.65
N GLU A 83 -5.75 15.87 16.37
CA GLU A 83 -6.57 16.33 15.26
C GLU A 83 -7.88 15.56 15.19
N ARG A 84 -8.93 16.27 14.81
CA ARG A 84 -10.26 15.76 14.59
C ARG A 84 -10.43 15.39 13.13
N VAL A 85 -10.51 14.09 12.83
CA VAL A 85 -10.42 13.56 11.46
C VAL A 85 -11.71 12.84 11.06
N LEU A 86 -12.35 13.29 9.98
CA LEU A 86 -13.47 12.57 9.37
C LEU A 86 -12.92 11.38 8.58
N CYS A 87 -13.26 10.17 9.02
CA CYS A 87 -12.89 8.94 8.34
C CYS A 87 -13.97 8.54 7.31
N ALA A 88 -13.71 8.82 6.03
CA ALA A 88 -14.53 8.42 4.89
C ALA A 88 -13.91 7.18 4.20
N ALA A 89 -13.61 6.15 4.99
CA ALA A 89 -12.89 4.95 4.58
C ALA A 89 -13.27 3.76 5.46
N GLY A 90 -12.73 2.58 5.14
CA GLY A 90 -12.93 1.35 5.89
C GLY A 90 -12.21 1.30 7.25
N PRO A 91 -12.37 0.17 7.98
CA PRO A 91 -11.83 0.01 9.35
C PRO A 91 -10.31 0.11 9.42
N GLY A 92 -9.58 -0.22 8.36
CA GLY A 92 -8.12 -0.11 8.32
C GLY A 92 -7.64 1.33 8.54
N VAL A 93 -8.25 2.29 7.85
CA VAL A 93 -7.94 3.73 8.02
C VAL A 93 -8.32 4.22 9.40
N ARG A 94 -9.51 3.84 9.87
CA ARG A 94 -9.99 4.22 11.20
C ARG A 94 -8.98 3.81 12.29
N LEU A 95 -8.55 2.56 12.26
CA LEU A 95 -7.61 2.02 13.25
C LEU A 95 -6.27 2.77 13.26
N GLU A 96 -5.73 3.09 12.08
CA GLU A 96 -4.44 3.80 12.00
C GLU A 96 -4.55 5.26 12.46
N LEU A 97 -5.67 5.94 12.20
CA LEU A 97 -5.96 7.27 12.76
C LEU A 97 -6.09 7.24 14.29
N GLU A 98 -6.78 6.23 14.85
CA GLU A 98 -6.90 6.03 16.30
C GLU A 98 -5.52 5.77 16.94
N ARG A 99 -4.68 4.92 16.31
CA ARG A 99 -3.30 4.65 16.73
C ARG A 99 -2.41 5.90 16.68
N ARG A 100 -2.65 6.77 15.71
CA ARG A 100 -1.97 8.06 15.59
C ARG A 100 -2.38 9.03 16.72
N GLY A 101 -3.46 8.76 17.43
CA GLY A 101 -4.00 9.60 18.49
C GLY A 101 -4.97 10.68 18.00
N CYS A 102 -5.57 10.50 16.81
CA CYS A 102 -6.59 11.40 16.28
C CYS A 102 -7.96 11.13 16.94
N GLU A 103 -8.79 12.18 17.03
CA GLU A 103 -10.22 12.05 17.30
C GLU A 103 -10.93 11.66 16.00
N VAL A 104 -11.28 10.38 15.87
CA VAL A 104 -11.90 9.88 14.62
C VAL A 104 -13.40 10.12 14.61
N VAL A 105 -13.87 10.89 13.63
CA VAL A 105 -15.28 11.13 13.36
C VAL A 105 -15.73 10.17 12.26
N PRO A 106 -16.75 9.32 12.49
CA PRO A 106 -17.26 8.42 11.47
C PRO A 106 -17.88 9.17 10.28
N GLY A 107 -17.67 8.66 9.06
CA GLY A 107 -18.17 9.24 7.82
C GLY A 107 -19.72 9.29 7.69
N GLU A 108 -20.43 8.53 8.56
CA GLU A 108 -21.88 8.53 8.67
C GLU A 108 -22.45 9.69 9.52
N SER A 109 -21.61 10.41 10.22
CA SER A 109 -22.04 11.48 11.11
C SER A 109 -22.74 12.61 10.35
N ASP A 110 -23.95 12.97 10.74
CA ASP A 110 -24.77 13.96 10.02
C ASP A 110 -24.18 15.38 10.04
N VAL A 111 -23.49 15.74 11.07
CA VAL A 111 -22.76 17.00 11.19
C VAL A 111 -21.54 16.77 12.08
N PRO A 112 -20.40 16.43 11.52
CA PRO A 112 -19.22 16.63 12.31
C PRO A 112 -19.14 18.16 12.56
N GLY A 113 -18.93 18.60 13.76
CA GLY A 113 -18.40 19.94 14.00
C GLY A 113 -17.17 20.17 13.10
N ALA A 114 -16.46 21.26 13.24
CA ALA A 114 -15.22 21.48 12.49
C ALA A 114 -14.29 20.26 12.63
N VAL A 115 -13.76 19.78 11.50
CA VAL A 115 -12.73 18.74 11.45
C VAL A 115 -11.50 19.30 10.75
N ASP A 116 -10.32 18.78 11.12
CA ASP A 116 -9.03 19.27 10.60
C ASP A 116 -8.67 18.60 9.28
N ALA A 117 -9.11 17.34 9.11
CA ALA A 117 -8.88 16.56 7.89
C ALA A 117 -10.05 15.62 7.56
N VAL A 118 -10.15 15.27 6.30
CA VAL A 118 -11.00 14.19 5.76
C VAL A 118 -10.06 13.16 5.12
N VAL A 119 -10.06 11.94 5.63
CA VAL A 119 -9.28 10.84 5.05
C VAL A 119 -10.22 9.92 4.29
N VAL A 120 -9.96 9.75 2.99
CA VAL A 120 -10.75 8.95 2.05
C VAL A 120 -9.98 7.71 1.64
N GLY A 121 -10.64 6.56 1.68
CA GLY A 121 -10.11 5.28 1.22
C GLY A 121 -11.22 4.39 0.67
N LEU A 122 -10.92 3.13 0.45
CA LEU A 122 -11.92 2.17 0.00
C LEU A 122 -12.98 1.95 1.08
N HIS A 123 -14.23 2.13 0.68
CA HIS A 123 -15.41 1.97 1.54
C HIS A 123 -16.55 1.39 0.69
N PRO A 124 -16.81 0.08 0.74
CA PRO A 124 -17.82 -0.56 -0.12
C PRO A 124 -19.25 0.01 0.05
N GLU A 125 -19.57 0.52 1.24
CA GLU A 125 -20.86 1.14 1.54
C GLU A 125 -20.86 2.66 1.37
N PHE A 126 -19.89 3.25 0.64
CA PHE A 126 -19.86 4.68 0.38
C PHE A 126 -21.05 5.11 -0.47
N ASP A 127 -21.78 6.11 0.01
CA ASP A 127 -23.02 6.58 -0.61
C ASP A 127 -23.03 8.09 -0.82
N TYR A 128 -24.10 8.60 -1.46
CA TYR A 128 -24.27 10.02 -1.73
C TYR A 128 -24.32 10.88 -0.45
N ARG A 129 -24.82 10.33 0.66
CA ARG A 129 -24.88 11.03 1.95
C ARG A 129 -23.46 11.22 2.50
N ARG A 130 -22.64 10.18 2.51
CA ARG A 130 -21.23 10.23 2.93
C ARG A 130 -20.43 11.18 2.05
N LEU A 131 -20.67 11.16 0.73
CA LEU A 131 -20.08 12.12 -0.19
C LEU A 131 -20.40 13.56 0.21
N GLY A 132 -21.67 13.84 0.51
CA GLY A 132 -22.11 15.17 0.94
C GLY A 132 -21.50 15.62 2.26
N VAL A 133 -21.30 14.70 3.22
CA VAL A 133 -20.62 14.97 4.50
C VAL A 133 -19.16 15.33 4.26
N ALA A 134 -18.42 14.49 3.54
CA ALA A 134 -17.00 14.70 3.22
C ALA A 134 -16.80 16.01 2.44
N MET A 135 -17.62 16.25 1.39
CA MET A 135 -17.57 17.50 0.63
C MET A 135 -17.75 18.75 1.52
N ARG A 136 -18.75 18.76 2.40
CA ARG A 136 -19.00 19.90 3.29
C ARG A 136 -17.84 20.14 4.24
N ALA A 137 -17.26 19.08 4.83
CA ALA A 137 -16.10 19.18 5.71
C ALA A 137 -14.90 19.81 4.99
N VAL A 138 -14.56 19.31 3.78
CA VAL A 138 -13.47 19.85 2.97
C VAL A 138 -13.73 21.31 2.58
N ARG A 139 -14.94 21.66 2.15
CA ARG A 139 -15.32 23.04 1.81
C ARG A 139 -15.32 24.00 3.01
N SER A 140 -15.41 23.45 4.22
CA SER A 140 -15.28 24.21 5.47
C SER A 140 -13.82 24.40 5.94
N GLY A 141 -12.85 23.92 5.15
CA GLY A 141 -11.42 24.12 5.39
C GLY A 141 -10.64 22.89 5.83
N ALA A 142 -11.28 21.72 5.97
CA ALA A 142 -10.56 20.48 6.26
C ALA A 142 -9.64 20.07 5.11
N ARG A 143 -8.45 19.56 5.42
CA ARG A 143 -7.53 18.97 4.45
C ARG A 143 -8.16 17.72 3.84
N LEU A 144 -7.96 17.50 2.54
CA LEU A 144 -8.41 16.30 1.87
C LEU A 144 -7.20 15.36 1.66
N ILE A 145 -7.25 14.18 2.26
CA ILE A 145 -6.22 13.14 2.19
C ILE A 145 -6.83 11.89 1.57
N GLY A 146 -6.17 11.34 0.56
CA GLY A 146 -6.51 10.05 -0.03
C GLY A 146 -5.51 8.98 0.36
N THR A 147 -5.99 7.78 0.68
CA THR A 147 -5.09 6.64 0.94
C THR A 147 -4.34 6.21 -0.32
N ASN A 148 -4.99 6.24 -1.47
CA ASN A 148 -4.42 5.96 -2.79
C ASN A 148 -5.29 6.59 -3.89
N SER A 149 -4.81 6.54 -5.13
CA SER A 149 -5.52 7.01 -6.32
C SER A 149 -6.01 5.87 -7.23
N ASP A 150 -5.96 4.63 -6.76
CA ASP A 150 -6.32 3.46 -7.56
C ASP A 150 -7.80 3.52 -7.99
N PRO A 151 -8.09 3.58 -9.30
CA PRO A 151 -9.46 3.78 -9.77
C PRO A 151 -10.34 2.56 -9.55
N THR A 152 -9.73 1.37 -9.56
CA THR A 152 -10.42 0.09 -9.40
C THR A 152 -9.64 -0.83 -8.47
N PHE A 153 -10.34 -1.84 -7.95
CA PHE A 153 -9.69 -2.98 -7.28
C PHE A 153 -10.34 -4.29 -7.74
N PRO A 154 -9.55 -5.38 -7.90
CA PRO A 154 -10.07 -6.66 -8.34
C PRO A 154 -10.77 -7.40 -7.19
N THR A 155 -11.96 -7.94 -7.45
CA THR A 155 -12.65 -8.91 -6.59
C THR A 155 -12.63 -10.29 -7.25
N GLU A 156 -13.18 -11.31 -6.58
CA GLU A 156 -13.29 -12.66 -7.17
C GLU A 156 -14.14 -12.67 -8.45
N ALA A 157 -15.16 -11.84 -8.53
CA ALA A 157 -16.11 -11.82 -9.63
C ALA A 157 -15.74 -10.80 -10.73
N GLU A 158 -15.34 -9.57 -10.33
CA GLU A 158 -15.22 -8.45 -11.24
C GLU A 158 -14.28 -7.35 -10.72
N LEU A 159 -14.02 -6.34 -11.55
CA LEU A 159 -13.38 -5.09 -11.11
C LEU A 159 -14.45 -4.18 -10.50
N LEU A 160 -14.20 -3.73 -9.25
CA LEU A 160 -15.04 -2.74 -8.58
C LEU A 160 -14.32 -1.39 -8.48
N PRO A 161 -15.07 -0.29 -8.27
CA PRO A 161 -14.47 1.02 -8.01
C PRO A 161 -13.56 0.99 -6.78
N GLY A 162 -12.33 1.46 -6.93
CA GLY A 162 -11.33 1.56 -5.87
C GLY A 162 -11.48 2.80 -5.00
N GLY A 163 -10.61 2.93 -4.01
CA GLY A 163 -10.54 4.11 -3.13
C GLY A 163 -10.31 5.41 -3.89
N GLY A 164 -9.54 5.35 -4.98
CA GLY A 164 -9.30 6.49 -5.86
C GLY A 164 -10.57 7.02 -6.54
N SER A 165 -11.52 6.16 -6.89
CA SER A 165 -12.82 6.58 -7.44
C SER A 165 -13.67 7.34 -6.43
N ILE A 166 -13.68 6.89 -5.17
CA ILE A 166 -14.35 7.58 -4.06
C ILE A 166 -13.67 8.95 -3.81
N LEU A 167 -12.35 8.96 -3.77
CA LEU A 167 -11.56 10.18 -3.59
C LEU A 167 -11.81 11.19 -4.70
N ALA A 168 -11.85 10.75 -5.96
CA ALA A 168 -12.15 11.59 -7.10
C ALA A 168 -13.54 12.23 -6.99
N ALA A 169 -14.55 11.49 -6.51
CA ALA A 169 -15.88 12.04 -6.26
C ALA A 169 -15.87 13.15 -5.20
N VAL A 170 -15.16 12.95 -4.08
CA VAL A 170 -15.02 13.97 -3.02
C VAL A 170 -14.23 15.18 -3.52
N ALA A 171 -13.12 14.98 -4.22
CA ALA A 171 -12.30 16.05 -4.78
C ALA A 171 -13.08 16.89 -5.79
N THR A 172 -13.83 16.24 -6.71
CA THR A 172 -14.68 16.93 -7.68
C THR A 172 -15.80 17.74 -6.99
N ALA A 173 -16.47 17.14 -6.01
CA ALA A 173 -17.58 17.82 -5.31
C ALA A 173 -17.12 18.97 -4.42
N SER A 174 -15.94 18.87 -3.81
CA SER A 174 -15.39 19.91 -2.95
C SER A 174 -14.62 20.99 -3.72
N GLY A 175 -14.09 20.69 -4.90
CA GLY A 175 -13.20 21.57 -5.68
C GLY A 175 -11.77 21.66 -5.10
N VAL A 176 -11.37 20.70 -4.24
CA VAL A 176 -10.06 20.69 -3.59
C VAL A 176 -9.26 19.47 -4.05
N ALA A 177 -8.00 19.69 -4.44
CA ALA A 177 -7.09 18.62 -4.78
C ALA A 177 -6.65 17.86 -3.51
N PRO A 178 -6.67 16.51 -3.51
CA PRO A 178 -6.23 15.72 -2.38
C PRO A 178 -4.70 15.61 -2.29
N VAL A 179 -4.20 15.39 -1.08
CA VAL A 179 -2.88 14.82 -0.85
C VAL A 179 -3.02 13.30 -0.85
N ILE A 180 -2.24 12.60 -1.67
CA ILE A 180 -2.25 11.14 -1.76
C ILE A 180 -1.15 10.57 -0.87
N ALA A 181 -1.48 9.53 -0.10
CA ALA A 181 -0.56 8.95 0.87
C ALA A 181 0.13 7.67 0.41
N GLY A 182 -0.56 6.82 -0.34
CA GLY A 182 -0.06 5.51 -0.79
C GLY A 182 0.92 5.57 -1.97
N LYS A 183 1.40 4.41 -2.40
CA LYS A 183 2.27 4.29 -3.59
C LYS A 183 1.65 5.02 -4.79
N PRO A 184 2.44 5.81 -5.55
CA PRO A 184 3.90 6.02 -5.47
C PRO A 184 4.31 7.27 -4.68
N GLU A 185 3.47 7.85 -3.84
CA GLU A 185 3.63 9.19 -3.27
C GLU A 185 4.57 9.21 -2.05
N ALA A 186 5.09 10.42 -1.77
CA ALA A 186 6.10 10.67 -0.75
C ALA A 186 5.74 10.14 0.66
N PRO A 187 4.49 10.22 1.18
CA PRO A 187 4.22 9.72 2.52
C PRO A 187 4.47 8.22 2.69
N MET A 188 4.22 7.40 1.63
CA MET A 188 4.57 5.98 1.64
C MET A 188 6.09 5.78 1.55
N ALA A 189 6.80 6.58 0.75
CA ALA A 189 8.25 6.52 0.66
C ALA A 189 8.91 6.87 2.01
N ASP A 190 8.40 7.88 2.71
CA ASP A 190 8.85 8.28 4.04
C ASP A 190 8.60 7.18 5.08
N LEU A 191 7.44 6.53 5.02
CA LEU A 191 7.10 5.39 5.88
C LEU A 191 8.07 4.23 5.66
N ILE A 192 8.32 3.85 4.40
CA ILE A 192 9.29 2.81 4.02
C ILE A 192 10.68 3.18 4.53
N THR A 193 11.15 4.38 4.24
CA THR A 193 12.49 4.85 4.63
C THR A 193 12.67 4.85 6.15
N THR A 194 11.65 5.30 6.89
CA THR A 194 11.65 5.25 8.36
C THR A 194 11.71 3.81 8.87
N ARG A 195 10.99 2.89 8.23
CA ARG A 195 10.97 1.47 8.62
C ARG A 195 12.29 0.76 8.31
N LEU A 196 12.97 1.15 7.23
CA LEU A 196 14.27 0.59 6.84
C LEU A 196 15.38 0.89 7.86
N ALA A 197 15.35 2.00 8.55
CA ALA A 197 16.23 2.42 9.65
C ALA A 197 17.69 1.90 9.53
N GLY A 198 18.53 2.58 8.74
CA GLY A 198 19.95 2.28 8.58
C GLY A 198 20.34 1.82 7.17
N PRO A 199 21.64 1.51 6.96
CA PRO A 199 22.15 1.21 5.62
C PRO A 199 21.59 -0.13 5.10
N VAL A 200 21.10 -0.09 3.87
CA VAL A 200 20.67 -1.25 3.08
C VAL A 200 21.64 -1.39 1.92
N MET A 201 22.27 -2.54 1.76
CA MET A 201 23.20 -2.79 0.67
C MET A 201 22.48 -3.01 -0.65
N ARG A 202 21.37 -3.73 -0.61
CA ARG A 202 20.54 -4.00 -1.77
C ARG A 202 19.07 -3.85 -1.43
N LEU A 203 18.40 -2.96 -2.13
CA LEU A 203 16.96 -2.71 -2.00
C LEU A 203 16.28 -3.02 -3.34
N VAL A 204 15.33 -3.94 -3.29
CA VAL A 204 14.55 -4.34 -4.47
C VAL A 204 13.06 -4.17 -4.16
N MET A 205 12.31 -3.58 -5.09
CA MET A 205 10.85 -3.53 -5.06
C MET A 205 10.30 -4.49 -6.10
N VAL A 206 9.47 -5.44 -5.69
CA VAL A 206 8.71 -6.29 -6.60
C VAL A 206 7.26 -5.83 -6.62
N GLY A 207 6.72 -5.66 -7.82
CA GLY A 207 5.35 -5.20 -8.04
C GLY A 207 4.83 -5.53 -9.43
N ASP A 208 3.52 -5.45 -9.59
CA ASP A 208 2.83 -5.73 -10.84
C ASP A 208 2.47 -4.47 -11.64
N ARG A 209 2.72 -3.27 -11.05
CA ARG A 209 2.37 -1.99 -11.68
C ARG A 209 3.55 -1.03 -11.73
N ALA A 210 4.02 -0.73 -12.93
CA ALA A 210 5.08 0.25 -13.12
C ALA A 210 4.67 1.65 -12.64
N SER A 211 3.41 2.03 -12.77
CA SER A 211 2.89 3.35 -12.39
C SER A 211 2.82 3.59 -10.87
N THR A 212 2.77 2.54 -10.06
CA THR A 212 2.78 2.64 -8.58
C THR A 212 4.06 2.05 -7.99
N ASP A 213 4.34 0.77 -8.25
CA ASP A 213 5.47 0.06 -7.67
C ASP A 213 6.80 0.48 -8.28
N GLY A 214 6.84 0.64 -9.62
CA GLY A 214 8.03 1.11 -10.32
C GLY A 214 8.41 2.52 -9.87
N ARG A 215 7.45 3.45 -9.83
CA ARG A 215 7.70 4.81 -9.33
C ARG A 215 8.01 4.85 -7.83
N MET A 216 7.46 3.93 -7.03
CA MET A 216 7.84 3.81 -5.63
C MET A 216 9.28 3.29 -5.49
N ALA A 217 9.69 2.31 -6.31
CA ALA A 217 11.08 1.87 -6.37
C ALA A 217 12.04 3.03 -6.65
N GLU A 218 11.73 3.86 -7.65
CA GLU A 218 12.50 5.08 -7.95
C GLU A 218 12.57 6.04 -6.75
N ALA A 219 11.42 6.28 -6.09
CA ALA A 219 11.33 7.21 -4.97
C ALA A 219 12.17 6.79 -3.75
N VAL A 220 12.33 5.47 -3.51
CA VAL A 220 13.12 4.94 -2.38
C VAL A 220 14.52 4.45 -2.80
N GLY A 221 14.90 4.61 -4.06
CA GLY A 221 16.19 4.16 -4.59
C GLY A 221 16.35 2.64 -4.68
N ALA A 222 15.25 1.92 -4.91
CA ALA A 222 15.22 0.47 -5.08
C ALA A 222 15.35 0.05 -6.56
N GLU A 223 15.94 -1.13 -6.79
CA GLU A 223 15.84 -1.82 -8.09
C GLU A 223 14.41 -2.33 -8.27
N PHE A 224 13.78 -2.06 -9.42
CA PHE A 224 12.42 -2.54 -9.68
C PHE A 224 12.43 -3.88 -10.40
N ALA A 225 11.75 -4.86 -9.84
CA ALA A 225 11.48 -6.17 -10.43
C ALA A 225 9.98 -6.26 -10.78
N HIS A 226 9.64 -6.10 -12.05
CA HIS A 226 8.27 -6.18 -12.53
C HIS A 226 7.83 -7.63 -12.68
N VAL A 227 6.60 -7.98 -12.21
CA VAL A 227 6.00 -9.30 -12.42
C VAL A 227 4.76 -9.22 -13.30
N LEU A 228 4.60 -10.20 -14.18
CA LEU A 228 3.50 -10.27 -15.15
C LEU A 228 2.22 -10.93 -14.58
N THR A 229 2.19 -11.18 -13.27
CA THR A 229 1.06 -11.82 -12.59
C THR A 229 -0.06 -10.88 -12.20
N GLY A 230 0.04 -9.59 -12.46
CA GLY A 230 -0.92 -8.57 -12.05
C GLY A 230 -1.84 -8.05 -13.13
N VAL A 231 -2.05 -6.73 -13.13
CA VAL A 231 -3.01 -6.03 -13.99
C VAL A 231 -2.36 -5.24 -15.13
N ASP A 232 -1.08 -4.93 -15.07
CA ASP A 232 -0.37 -4.29 -16.19
C ASP A 232 0.14 -5.36 -17.15
N ASP A 233 -0.45 -5.42 -18.35
CA ASP A 233 0.01 -6.30 -19.42
C ASP A 233 1.26 -5.74 -20.15
N ASP A 234 1.55 -4.44 -19.96
CA ASP A 234 2.69 -3.77 -20.60
C ASP A 234 3.88 -3.71 -19.64
N ALA A 235 4.87 -4.56 -19.88
CA ALA A 235 6.16 -4.45 -19.22
C ALA A 235 6.84 -3.12 -19.58
N PRO A 236 7.37 -2.34 -18.62
CA PRO A 236 8.22 -1.20 -18.94
C PRO A 236 9.41 -1.69 -19.78
N SER A 237 9.73 -0.98 -20.84
CA SER A 237 10.76 -1.38 -21.82
C SER A 237 12.17 -1.58 -21.23
N ASP A 238 12.42 -1.06 -20.04
CA ASP A 238 13.74 -1.03 -19.38
C ASP A 238 13.78 -1.79 -18.02
N ALA A 239 12.66 -2.29 -17.52
CA ALA A 239 12.63 -3.14 -16.31
C ALA A 239 12.73 -4.60 -16.75
N GLY A 240 13.64 -5.35 -16.15
CA GLY A 240 13.62 -6.80 -16.27
C GLY A 240 12.29 -7.33 -15.78
N SER A 241 11.41 -7.76 -16.71
CA SER A 241 10.14 -8.39 -16.35
C SER A 241 10.36 -9.86 -16.05
N HIS A 242 9.67 -10.33 -15.03
CA HIS A 242 9.68 -11.71 -14.58
C HIS A 242 8.27 -12.28 -14.69
N ASP A 243 8.16 -13.57 -14.98
CA ASP A 243 6.86 -14.22 -15.09
C ASP A 243 6.05 -14.10 -13.80
N ASP A 244 6.72 -14.27 -12.65
CA ASP A 244 6.13 -14.24 -11.31
C ASP A 244 7.16 -13.97 -10.22
N LEU A 245 6.72 -13.97 -8.95
CA LEU A 245 7.59 -13.79 -7.80
C LEU A 245 8.62 -14.94 -7.64
N ARG A 246 8.32 -16.15 -8.11
CA ARG A 246 9.29 -17.27 -8.09
C ARG A 246 10.48 -16.97 -8.98
N ALA A 247 10.23 -16.47 -10.19
CA ALA A 247 11.30 -16.06 -11.10
C ALA A 247 12.16 -14.91 -10.53
N VAL A 248 11.54 -13.95 -9.83
CA VAL A 248 12.27 -12.89 -9.12
C VAL A 248 13.16 -13.47 -8.03
N ALA A 249 12.64 -14.40 -7.20
CA ALA A 249 13.44 -15.02 -6.14
C ALA A 249 14.62 -15.80 -6.70
N ASP A 250 14.43 -16.58 -7.75
CA ASP A 250 15.51 -17.32 -8.41
C ASP A 250 16.59 -16.38 -8.96
N TRP A 251 16.20 -15.27 -9.57
CA TRP A 251 17.10 -14.23 -10.03
C TRP A 251 17.92 -13.60 -8.90
N LEU A 252 17.27 -13.26 -7.76
CA LEU A 252 17.94 -12.66 -6.61
C LEU A 252 18.93 -13.62 -5.95
N LEU A 253 18.54 -14.88 -5.77
CA LEU A 253 19.37 -15.91 -5.13
C LEU A 253 20.56 -16.32 -5.99
N ASN A 254 20.43 -16.37 -7.31
CA ASN A 254 21.52 -16.70 -8.22
C ASN A 254 22.56 -15.56 -8.32
N ARG A 255 22.16 -14.29 -8.32
CA ARG A 255 23.09 -13.16 -8.28
C ARG A 255 23.90 -13.13 -6.97
N GLY A 256 23.26 -13.41 -5.84
CA GLY A 256 23.96 -13.47 -4.55
C GLY A 256 24.99 -14.61 -4.44
N ARG A 257 24.92 -15.64 -5.30
CA ARG A 257 25.96 -16.68 -5.43
C ARG A 257 27.13 -16.20 -6.28
N ALA A 258 26.85 -15.55 -7.41
CA ALA A 258 27.88 -15.00 -8.31
C ALA A 258 28.76 -13.96 -7.60
N ASP A 259 28.18 -13.11 -6.75
CA ASP A 259 28.90 -12.09 -5.98
C ASP A 259 29.77 -12.69 -4.84
N ARG A 260 29.46 -13.90 -4.38
CA ARG A 260 30.25 -14.62 -3.35
C ARG A 260 31.33 -15.53 -3.92
N GLY A 261 31.40 -15.74 -5.25
CA GLY A 261 32.43 -16.52 -5.90
C GLY A 261 32.34 -18.03 -5.69
N ASP A 262 31.13 -18.54 -5.43
CA ASP A 262 30.82 -19.99 -5.33
C ASP A 262 30.33 -20.56 -6.67
#